data_972c94cfd8f08e19e077e14b643ed69a
#
_entry.id   972c94cfd8f08e19e077e14b643ed69a
#
_cell.length_a   1.000
_cell.length_b   1.000
_cell.length_c   1.000
_cell.angle_alpha   90.00
_cell.angle_beta   90.00
_cell.angle_gamma   90.00
#
_symmetry.space_group_name_H-M   'P 1'
#
loop_
_entity.id
_entity.type
_entity.pdbx_description
1 polymer ?
#
loop_
_entity_poly.entity_id
_entity_poly.type
_entity_poly.pdbx_seq_one_letter_code
_entity_poly.pdbx_strand_id
1 'polypeptide(L)'
;MNKFWTVFGHTYISKVKSKSFLITTAIFLVFIIAFSNIQSIMEMFNSEDTDHIAVVSEQAELVDVLSERLEADVELESFDGTLEEAKEAVTNEDYTAALAIDETKGGLPSATYYSTDYSNQSLQSSLENQLQQIKVEMATNQSGIDPTVISSIYEPVQFENELIATGDGSTENVKTEEELSGARGLVYVILFLLYFAVISYGNMIAMDIANEKTSRVMEILISSSSPVSQMFAKILGIGLVGLTQIVAFLAVGYIMITQKQDQFAGEFFETFGLSDINIATFVYAIVFFLLGYFLYATLSAMLGSLVSRTEDVQQLMMPVILLIVAAFMISMFGLSSPDSTLVVVSSYIPFFSPMAMFLRVGLLDIAMWEVGLSILILIASIIIFAVIGAKIYRGGVLMYGSSASLKDFKKALQLSKKD
;
A
#
# COMPACT_ATOMS: atom_id res chain seq x y z
N MET A 1 -25.60 -36.39 4.49
CA MET A 1 -24.60 -35.28 4.50
C MET A 1 -25.21 -34.04 5.12
N ASN A 2 -24.49 -33.36 6.00
CA ASN A 2 -25.01 -32.14 6.60
C ASN A 2 -25.08 -31.04 5.50
N LYS A 3 -26.26 -30.54 5.19
CA LYS A 3 -26.54 -29.58 4.10
C LYS A 3 -25.66 -28.33 4.19
N PHE A 4 -25.27 -27.94 5.41
CA PHE A 4 -24.33 -26.83 5.66
C PHE A 4 -22.99 -27.05 4.95
N TRP A 5 -22.34 -28.20 5.14
CA TRP A 5 -21.05 -28.51 4.53
C TRP A 5 -21.13 -28.67 3.01
N THR A 6 -22.29 -29.08 2.50
CA THR A 6 -22.51 -29.14 1.05
C THR A 6 -22.54 -27.74 0.44
N VAL A 7 -23.27 -26.80 1.05
CA VAL A 7 -23.31 -25.38 0.59
C VAL A 7 -21.94 -24.73 0.74
N PHE A 8 -21.28 -24.90 1.89
CA PHE A 8 -19.94 -24.41 2.15
C PHE A 8 -18.93 -24.87 1.08
N GLY A 9 -18.82 -26.19 0.87
CA GLY A 9 -17.88 -26.77 -0.09
C GLY A 9 -18.20 -26.37 -1.53
N HIS A 10 -19.48 -26.33 -1.91
CA HIS A 10 -19.90 -25.85 -3.23
C HIS A 10 -19.52 -24.38 -3.45
N THR A 11 -19.78 -23.51 -2.46
CA THR A 11 -19.43 -22.09 -2.54
C THR A 11 -17.91 -21.92 -2.71
N TYR A 12 -17.11 -22.56 -1.89
CA TYR A 12 -15.65 -22.50 -1.97
C TYR A 12 -15.14 -22.96 -3.34
N ILE A 13 -15.48 -24.18 -3.76
CA ILE A 13 -14.97 -24.78 -5.01
C ILE A 13 -15.41 -23.98 -6.23
N SER A 14 -16.67 -23.54 -6.26
CA SER A 14 -17.19 -22.77 -7.41
C SER A 14 -16.50 -21.41 -7.53
N LYS A 15 -16.17 -20.74 -6.40
CA LYS A 15 -15.51 -19.43 -6.41
C LYS A 15 -14.02 -19.56 -6.72
N VAL A 16 -13.30 -20.50 -6.13
CA VAL A 16 -11.86 -20.72 -6.42
C VAL A 16 -11.63 -21.12 -7.89
N LYS A 17 -12.54 -21.91 -8.46
CA LYS A 17 -12.48 -22.29 -9.88
C LYS A 17 -13.03 -21.23 -10.84
N SER A 18 -13.58 -20.15 -10.36
CA SER A 18 -14.13 -19.10 -11.22
C SER A 18 -13.02 -18.37 -11.99
N LYS A 19 -13.30 -18.05 -13.26
CA LYS A 19 -12.36 -17.28 -14.10
C LYS A 19 -11.98 -15.95 -13.44
N SER A 20 -12.94 -15.28 -12.79
CA SER A 20 -12.70 -14.01 -12.10
C SER A 20 -11.68 -14.17 -10.98
N PHE A 21 -11.80 -15.19 -10.13
CA PHE A 21 -10.84 -15.44 -9.04
C PHE A 21 -9.43 -15.74 -9.59
N LEU A 22 -9.33 -16.61 -10.60
CA LEU A 22 -8.05 -16.96 -11.19
C LEU A 22 -7.37 -15.75 -11.85
N ILE A 23 -8.13 -14.94 -12.59
CA ILE A 23 -7.61 -13.74 -13.25
C ILE A 23 -7.18 -12.69 -12.22
N THR A 24 -8.02 -12.39 -11.23
CA THR A 24 -7.66 -11.40 -10.19
C THR A 24 -6.47 -11.87 -9.38
N THR A 25 -6.39 -13.14 -9.00
CA THR A 25 -5.25 -13.71 -8.29
C THR A 25 -3.98 -13.61 -9.14
N ALA A 26 -4.06 -13.99 -10.44
CA ALA A 26 -2.92 -13.90 -11.34
C ALA A 26 -2.44 -12.45 -11.53
N ILE A 27 -3.36 -11.49 -11.71
CA ILE A 27 -3.02 -10.06 -11.82
C ILE A 27 -2.27 -9.57 -10.58
N PHE A 28 -2.76 -9.89 -9.38
CA PHE A 28 -2.09 -9.48 -8.15
C PHE A 28 -0.73 -10.16 -7.96
N LEU A 29 -0.60 -11.44 -8.32
CA LEU A 29 0.69 -12.12 -8.28
C LEU A 29 1.69 -11.50 -9.26
N VAL A 30 1.25 -11.21 -10.49
CA VAL A 30 2.08 -10.49 -11.48
C VAL A 30 2.46 -9.11 -10.96
N PHE A 31 1.53 -8.40 -10.31
CA PHE A 31 1.82 -7.10 -9.71
C PHE A 31 2.86 -7.19 -8.58
N ILE A 32 2.74 -8.19 -7.68
CA ILE A 32 3.74 -8.44 -6.62
C ILE A 32 5.11 -8.74 -7.23
N ILE A 33 5.16 -9.60 -8.27
CA ILE A 33 6.40 -9.95 -8.98
C ILE A 33 6.99 -8.73 -9.70
N ALA A 34 6.18 -7.96 -10.43
CA ALA A 34 6.62 -6.76 -11.13
C ALA A 34 7.13 -5.70 -10.15
N PHE A 35 6.41 -5.48 -9.05
CA PHE A 35 6.80 -4.51 -8.04
C PHE A 35 8.10 -4.91 -7.33
N SER A 36 8.32 -6.20 -7.07
CA SER A 36 9.59 -6.69 -6.50
C SER A 36 10.76 -6.67 -7.51
N ASN A 37 10.51 -6.39 -8.78
CA ASN A 37 11.53 -6.25 -9.82
C ASN A 37 11.47 -4.86 -10.48
N ILE A 38 10.91 -3.86 -9.77
CA ILE A 38 10.64 -2.55 -10.38
C ILE A 38 11.91 -1.90 -10.91
N GLN A 39 13.03 -2.05 -10.19
CA GLN A 39 14.32 -1.50 -10.59
C GLN A 39 14.83 -2.14 -11.88
N SER A 40 14.84 -3.47 -11.99
CA SER A 40 15.22 -4.16 -13.24
C SER A 40 14.27 -3.85 -14.40
N ILE A 41 13.00 -3.56 -14.09
CA ILE A 41 12.03 -3.13 -15.09
C ILE A 41 12.34 -1.68 -15.52
N MET A 42 12.64 -0.79 -14.58
CA MET A 42 13.05 0.58 -14.91
C MET A 42 14.34 0.62 -15.70
N GLU A 43 15.36 -0.18 -15.33
CA GLU A 43 16.59 -0.33 -16.11
C GLU A 43 16.36 -0.86 -17.52
N MET A 44 15.36 -1.75 -17.71
CA MET A 44 14.99 -2.24 -19.06
C MET A 44 14.29 -1.16 -19.90
N PHE A 45 13.60 -0.20 -19.28
CA PHE A 45 12.95 0.92 -19.96
C PHE A 45 13.83 2.17 -20.02
N ASN A 46 14.75 2.37 -19.09
CA ASN A 46 15.90 3.25 -19.25
C ASN A 46 16.93 2.48 -20.10
N SER A 47 16.66 2.40 -21.39
CA SER A 47 17.70 2.01 -22.35
C SER A 47 18.92 2.89 -22.07
N GLU A 48 20.11 2.34 -22.27
CA GLU A 48 21.44 2.93 -22.18
C GLU A 48 21.62 4.34 -22.85
N ASP A 49 20.66 5.21 -22.71
CA ASP A 49 20.80 6.59 -23.13
C ASP A 49 21.58 7.31 -22.01
N THR A 50 22.90 7.27 -22.15
CA THR A 50 23.80 8.19 -21.45
C THR A 50 23.23 9.59 -21.63
N ASP A 51 23.03 10.32 -20.54
CA ASP A 51 22.55 11.69 -20.61
C ASP A 51 23.68 12.57 -21.22
N HIS A 52 23.56 12.88 -22.51
CA HIS A 52 24.48 13.77 -23.20
C HIS A 52 24.11 15.22 -22.91
N ILE A 53 25.01 15.95 -22.24
CA ILE A 53 24.80 17.35 -21.89
C ILE A 53 25.76 18.22 -22.67
N ALA A 54 25.23 19.15 -23.47
CA ALA A 54 26.01 20.16 -24.15
C ALA A 54 26.48 21.23 -23.17
N VAL A 55 27.79 21.33 -22.91
CA VAL A 55 28.35 22.32 -21.98
C VAL A 55 28.93 23.49 -22.76
N VAL A 56 28.36 24.67 -22.57
CA VAL A 56 28.87 25.93 -23.09
C VAL A 56 29.64 26.63 -21.98
N SER A 57 30.98 26.63 -22.07
CA SER A 57 31.85 27.22 -21.06
C SER A 57 33.12 27.80 -21.73
N GLU A 58 33.60 28.93 -21.24
CA GLU A 58 34.91 29.47 -21.59
C GLU A 58 36.08 28.74 -20.88
N GLN A 59 35.77 27.92 -19.88
CA GLN A 59 36.75 27.20 -19.04
C GLN A 59 36.68 25.69 -19.29
N ALA A 60 37.45 25.18 -20.22
CA ALA A 60 37.53 23.75 -20.52
C ALA A 60 37.97 22.90 -19.32
N GLU A 61 38.91 23.38 -18.50
CA GLU A 61 39.40 22.71 -17.29
C GLU A 61 38.29 22.43 -16.27
N LEU A 62 37.28 23.30 -16.19
CA LEU A 62 36.15 23.14 -15.26
C LEU A 62 35.16 22.06 -15.73
N VAL A 63 35.03 21.91 -17.05
CA VAL A 63 34.22 20.86 -17.65
C VAL A 63 34.84 19.50 -17.39
N ASP A 64 36.17 19.39 -17.54
CA ASP A 64 36.89 18.14 -17.26
C ASP A 64 36.76 17.73 -15.80
N VAL A 65 36.96 18.68 -14.86
CA VAL A 65 36.80 18.41 -13.41
C VAL A 65 35.37 18.03 -13.04
N LEU A 66 34.36 18.64 -13.69
CA LEU A 66 32.97 18.30 -13.45
C LEU A 66 32.64 16.90 -14.00
N SER A 67 33.15 16.55 -15.18
CA SER A 67 32.93 15.24 -15.80
C SER A 67 33.52 14.09 -14.98
N GLU A 68 34.71 14.30 -14.37
CA GLU A 68 35.33 13.28 -13.49
C GLU A 68 34.54 13.01 -12.19
N ARG A 69 33.65 13.92 -11.79
CA ARG A 69 32.87 13.83 -10.53
C ARG A 69 31.44 13.34 -10.73
N LEU A 70 30.99 13.21 -11.96
CA LEU A 70 29.66 12.71 -12.29
C LEU A 70 29.64 11.19 -12.41
N GLU A 71 28.47 10.62 -12.31
CA GLU A 71 28.23 9.18 -12.48
C GLU A 71 28.46 8.78 -13.94
N ALA A 72 28.74 7.48 -14.18
CA ALA A 72 29.13 6.98 -15.50
C ALA A 72 28.04 7.04 -16.58
N ASP A 73 26.83 7.35 -16.20
CA ASP A 73 25.65 7.49 -17.06
C ASP A 73 25.40 8.94 -17.54
N VAL A 74 26.30 9.88 -17.19
CA VAL A 74 26.23 11.29 -17.62
C VAL A 74 27.49 11.64 -18.39
N GLU A 75 27.35 12.02 -19.66
CA GLU A 75 28.45 12.47 -20.49
C GLU A 75 28.33 13.98 -20.78
N LEU A 76 29.33 14.73 -20.31
CA LEU A 76 29.45 16.16 -20.57
C LEU A 76 30.26 16.37 -21.83
N GLU A 77 29.68 16.96 -22.85
CA GLU A 77 30.37 17.33 -24.09
C GLU A 77 30.56 18.84 -24.16
N SER A 78 31.80 19.28 -24.38
CA SER A 78 32.10 20.69 -24.64
C SER A 78 31.51 21.08 -25.99
N PHE A 79 30.56 22.02 -25.99
CA PHE A 79 29.85 22.46 -27.17
C PHE A 79 30.54 23.63 -27.82
N ASP A 80 31.08 23.41 -29.03
CA ASP A 80 31.79 24.44 -29.82
C ASP A 80 30.82 25.36 -30.59
N GLY A 81 29.90 25.98 -29.87
CA GLY A 81 28.89 26.87 -30.46
C GLY A 81 28.36 27.89 -29.45
N THR A 82 27.38 28.65 -29.90
CA THR A 82 26.69 29.62 -29.02
C THR A 82 25.67 28.93 -28.12
N LEU A 83 25.30 29.55 -27.00
CA LEU A 83 24.26 29.04 -26.13
C LEU A 83 22.91 28.83 -26.86
N GLU A 84 22.58 29.69 -27.82
CA GLU A 84 21.35 29.53 -28.60
C GLU A 84 21.39 28.30 -29.51
N GLU A 85 22.55 27.98 -30.09
CA GLU A 85 22.73 26.76 -30.86
C GLU A 85 22.67 25.50 -29.98
N ALA A 86 23.21 25.56 -28.74
CA ALA A 86 23.09 24.47 -27.78
C ALA A 86 21.62 24.23 -27.36
N LYS A 87 20.84 25.27 -27.12
CA LYS A 87 19.41 25.17 -26.85
C LYS A 87 18.61 24.60 -28.02
N GLU A 88 19.00 24.95 -29.24
CA GLU A 88 18.38 24.40 -30.45
C GLU A 88 18.70 22.91 -30.61
N ALA A 89 19.93 22.49 -30.31
CA ALA A 89 20.32 21.08 -30.27
C ALA A 89 19.54 20.27 -29.22
N VAL A 90 19.29 20.85 -28.02
CA VAL A 90 18.41 20.23 -27.01
C VAL A 90 16.96 20.12 -27.50
N THR A 91 16.48 21.15 -28.23
CA THR A 91 15.12 21.12 -28.80
C THR A 91 14.97 20.06 -29.91
N ASN A 92 16.08 19.79 -30.62
CA ASN A 92 16.15 18.77 -31.69
C ASN A 92 16.40 17.34 -31.13
N GLU A 93 16.51 17.17 -29.79
CA GLU A 93 16.81 15.90 -29.12
C GLU A 93 18.22 15.35 -29.42
N ASP A 94 19.16 16.19 -29.90
CA ASP A 94 20.57 15.81 -30.07
C ASP A 94 21.31 15.75 -28.71
N TYR A 95 20.84 16.50 -27.71
CA TYR A 95 21.31 16.52 -26.33
C TYR A 95 20.13 16.47 -25.37
N THR A 96 20.34 15.83 -24.22
CA THR A 96 19.32 15.76 -23.12
C THR A 96 19.12 17.15 -22.48
N ALA A 97 20.22 17.90 -22.34
CA ALA A 97 20.21 19.25 -21.75
C ALA A 97 21.40 20.08 -22.23
N ALA A 98 21.33 21.40 -21.98
CA ALA A 98 22.47 22.30 -22.14
C ALA A 98 22.82 22.97 -20.80
N LEU A 99 24.10 23.04 -20.48
CA LEU A 99 24.65 23.66 -19.29
C LEU A 99 25.53 24.84 -19.69
N ALA A 100 25.08 26.04 -19.42
CA ALA A 100 25.91 27.23 -19.59
C ALA A 100 26.66 27.53 -18.29
N ILE A 101 27.98 27.57 -18.33
CA ILE A 101 28.82 27.89 -17.18
C ILE A 101 29.51 29.23 -17.44
N ASP A 102 29.16 30.24 -16.64
CA ASP A 102 29.67 31.57 -16.70
C ASP A 102 30.54 31.89 -15.48
N GLU A 103 31.41 32.89 -15.60
CA GLU A 103 32.18 33.45 -14.48
C GLU A 103 31.44 34.62 -13.84
N THR A 104 31.33 34.58 -12.51
CA THR A 104 30.89 35.75 -11.75
C THR A 104 32.03 36.77 -11.66
N LYS A 105 31.70 38.05 -11.31
CA LYS A 105 32.70 39.14 -11.12
C LYS A 105 33.85 38.82 -10.16
N GLY A 106 33.79 37.70 -9.43
CA GLY A 106 34.81 37.21 -8.50
C GLY A 106 35.60 35.99 -9.02
N GLY A 107 35.46 35.58 -10.28
CA GLY A 107 36.15 34.42 -10.85
C GLY A 107 35.61 33.09 -10.35
N LEU A 108 34.39 33.09 -9.81
CA LEU A 108 33.73 31.86 -9.35
C LEU A 108 32.68 31.39 -10.35
N PRO A 109 32.48 30.07 -10.52
CA PRO A 109 31.53 29.52 -11.49
C PRO A 109 30.09 29.85 -11.10
N SER A 110 29.28 30.14 -12.12
CA SER A 110 27.84 30.26 -12.07
C SER A 110 27.28 29.46 -13.26
N ALA A 111 26.27 28.65 -13.05
CA ALA A 111 25.74 27.83 -14.11
C ALA A 111 24.24 28.03 -14.29
N THR A 112 23.78 27.85 -15.52
CA THR A 112 22.35 27.81 -15.88
C THR A 112 22.09 26.55 -16.68
N TYR A 113 21.14 25.74 -16.21
CA TYR A 113 20.72 24.49 -16.82
C TYR A 113 19.49 24.72 -17.70
N TYR A 114 19.52 24.22 -18.94
CA TYR A 114 18.45 24.33 -19.91
C TYR A 114 18.01 22.94 -20.36
N SER A 115 16.74 22.61 -20.19
CA SER A 115 16.11 21.35 -20.65
C SER A 115 14.74 21.61 -21.22
N THR A 116 14.20 20.68 -21.98
CA THR A 116 12.85 20.75 -22.54
C THR A 116 11.77 20.40 -21.52
N ASP A 117 12.12 19.67 -20.46
CA ASP A 117 11.22 19.28 -19.38
C ASP A 117 11.90 19.30 -17.99
N TYR A 118 11.14 19.02 -16.94
CA TYR A 118 11.64 18.93 -15.56
C TYR A 118 11.81 17.47 -15.08
N SER A 119 11.85 16.49 -16.00
CA SER A 119 11.86 15.07 -15.65
C SER A 119 13.14 14.62 -14.94
N ASN A 120 14.27 15.26 -15.23
CA ASN A 120 15.60 14.88 -14.76
C ASN A 120 16.08 15.73 -13.54
N GLN A 121 15.22 15.84 -12.51
CA GLN A 121 15.51 16.65 -11.30
C GLN A 121 16.69 16.07 -10.50
N SER A 122 16.93 14.76 -10.52
CA SER A 122 18.07 14.12 -9.87
C SER A 122 19.39 14.55 -10.51
N LEU A 123 19.47 14.55 -11.83
CA LEU A 123 20.63 15.01 -12.60
C LEU A 123 20.91 16.49 -12.35
N GLN A 124 19.88 17.34 -12.39
CA GLN A 124 20.01 18.77 -12.09
C GLN A 124 20.59 18.99 -10.68
N SER A 125 20.05 18.25 -9.67
CA SER A 125 20.53 18.34 -8.30
C SER A 125 21.97 17.85 -8.14
N SER A 126 22.36 16.80 -8.86
CA SER A 126 23.72 16.28 -8.87
C SER A 126 24.70 17.32 -9.45
N LEU A 127 24.38 17.90 -10.60
CA LEU A 127 25.16 18.96 -11.25
C LEU A 127 25.29 20.18 -10.34
N GLU A 128 24.20 20.65 -9.71
CA GLU A 128 24.19 21.76 -8.77
C GLU A 128 25.12 21.49 -7.58
N ASN A 129 25.04 20.31 -6.97
CA ASN A 129 25.87 19.93 -5.83
C ASN A 129 27.35 19.86 -6.21
N GLN A 130 27.71 19.29 -7.36
CA GLN A 130 29.10 19.21 -7.79
C GLN A 130 29.67 20.60 -8.14
N LEU A 131 28.92 21.42 -8.84
CA LEU A 131 29.30 22.79 -9.14
C LEU A 131 29.45 23.64 -7.88
N GLN A 132 28.59 23.45 -6.87
CA GLN A 132 28.70 24.12 -5.59
C GLN A 132 29.98 23.69 -4.85
N GLN A 133 30.35 22.43 -4.88
CA GLN A 133 31.61 21.95 -4.29
C GLN A 133 32.86 22.58 -4.99
N ILE A 134 32.87 22.58 -6.32
CA ILE A 134 33.92 23.18 -7.12
C ILE A 134 34.04 24.69 -6.80
N LYS A 135 32.91 25.40 -6.73
CA LYS A 135 32.86 26.81 -6.36
C LYS A 135 33.47 27.08 -4.99
N VAL A 136 33.16 26.25 -4.00
CA VAL A 136 33.71 26.36 -2.64
C VAL A 136 35.20 26.11 -2.66
N GLU A 137 35.68 25.12 -3.38
CA GLU A 137 37.09 24.78 -3.55
C GLU A 137 37.90 25.95 -4.18
N MET A 138 37.37 26.54 -5.26
CA MET A 138 37.96 27.69 -5.93
C MET A 138 37.99 28.90 -5.02
N ALA A 139 36.90 29.23 -4.32
CA ALA A 139 36.79 30.33 -3.39
C ALA A 139 37.77 30.18 -2.22
N THR A 140 37.96 28.96 -1.73
CA THR A 140 38.88 28.60 -0.64
C THR A 140 40.34 28.88 -1.08
N ASN A 141 40.70 28.36 -2.25
CA ASN A 141 42.04 28.56 -2.82
C ASN A 141 42.34 30.03 -3.08
N GLN A 142 41.39 30.81 -3.58
CA GLN A 142 41.54 32.27 -3.82
C GLN A 142 41.66 33.04 -2.52
N SER A 143 40.99 32.61 -1.43
CA SER A 143 41.00 33.30 -0.14
C SER A 143 42.20 32.94 0.73
N GLY A 144 43.02 31.97 0.33
CA GLY A 144 44.16 31.48 1.13
C GLY A 144 43.76 30.81 2.45
N ILE A 145 42.51 30.33 2.54
CA ILE A 145 42.00 29.61 3.71
C ILE A 145 42.42 28.14 3.56
N ASP A 146 42.82 27.52 4.67
CA ASP A 146 43.18 26.11 4.65
C ASP A 146 41.93 25.27 4.25
N PRO A 147 42.01 24.42 3.21
CA PRO A 147 40.92 23.57 2.76
C PRO A 147 40.32 22.72 3.88
N THR A 148 41.10 22.30 4.85
CA THR A 148 40.67 21.51 6.02
C THR A 148 39.67 22.24 6.91
N VAL A 149 39.78 23.58 7.00
CA VAL A 149 38.84 24.41 7.77
C VAL A 149 37.50 24.47 7.07
N ILE A 150 37.51 24.57 5.74
CA ILE A 150 36.27 24.59 4.93
C ILE A 150 35.60 23.23 4.95
N SER A 151 36.35 22.13 4.78
CA SER A 151 35.75 20.77 4.86
C SER A 151 35.10 20.53 6.23
N SER A 152 35.72 21.04 7.32
CA SER A 152 35.12 20.92 8.66
C SER A 152 33.83 21.76 8.86
N ILE A 153 33.67 22.85 8.10
CA ILE A 153 32.44 23.67 8.12
C ILE A 153 31.27 22.97 7.36
N TYR A 154 31.61 22.28 6.28
CA TYR A 154 30.65 21.53 5.49
C TYR A 154 30.45 20.07 5.96
N GLU A 155 31.27 19.60 6.90
CA GLU A 155 31.09 18.29 7.52
C GLU A 155 29.71 18.26 8.20
N PRO A 156 28.85 17.29 7.86
CA PRO A 156 27.53 17.20 8.47
C PRO A 156 27.67 17.09 10.00
N VAL A 157 26.88 17.88 10.71
CA VAL A 157 26.80 17.74 12.17
C VAL A 157 26.40 16.32 12.49
N GLN A 158 27.19 15.61 13.30
CA GLN A 158 26.79 14.31 13.81
C GLN A 158 25.55 14.51 14.69
N PHE A 159 24.41 14.19 14.12
CA PHE A 159 23.11 14.25 14.78
C PHE A 159 22.67 12.83 15.08
N GLU A 160 22.92 12.38 16.31
CA GLU A 160 22.44 11.08 16.76
C GLU A 160 21.02 11.23 17.32
N ASN A 161 20.06 10.53 16.75
CA ASN A 161 18.71 10.41 17.27
C ASN A 161 18.66 9.22 18.23
N GLU A 162 18.69 9.48 19.53
CA GLU A 162 18.36 8.46 20.54
C GLU A 162 16.87 8.55 20.89
N LEU A 163 16.14 7.50 20.63
CA LEU A 163 14.77 7.36 21.08
C LEU A 163 14.74 7.02 22.58
N ILE A 164 14.24 7.94 23.39
CA ILE A 164 14.03 7.70 24.82
C ILE A 164 12.75 6.91 25.00
N ALA A 165 12.88 5.67 25.50
CA ALA A 165 11.73 4.84 25.84
C ALA A 165 10.89 5.53 26.94
N THR A 166 9.67 5.92 26.63
CA THR A 166 8.68 6.42 27.57
C THR A 166 7.93 5.25 28.19
N GLY A 167 8.38 4.79 29.35
CA GLY A 167 7.64 3.84 30.20
C GLY A 167 8.35 2.51 30.43
N ASP A 168 8.63 2.28 31.69
CA ASP A 168 8.99 1.00 32.34
C ASP A 168 10.09 0.13 31.69
N GLY A 169 11.31 0.65 31.72
CA GLY A 169 12.53 -0.13 32.00
C GLY A 169 13.08 -1.11 30.98
N SER A 170 12.58 -1.20 29.75
CA SER A 170 13.16 -2.08 28.72
C SER A 170 13.69 -1.28 27.53
N THR A 171 14.97 -0.96 27.57
CA THR A 171 15.72 -0.32 26.47
C THR A 171 16.09 -1.27 25.32
N GLU A 172 15.55 -2.49 25.30
CA GLU A 172 16.03 -3.54 24.39
C GLU A 172 15.36 -3.58 22.99
N ASN A 173 14.30 -2.77 22.72
CA ASN A 173 13.56 -2.90 21.44
C ASN A 173 13.18 -1.55 20.81
N VAL A 174 14.07 -0.56 20.82
CA VAL A 174 13.83 0.66 20.04
C VAL A 174 14.28 0.37 18.61
N LYS A 175 13.32 0.18 17.70
CA LYS A 175 13.59 -0.01 16.27
C LYS A 175 14.35 1.19 15.72
N THR A 176 15.40 0.96 14.94
CA THR A 176 16.12 2.02 14.24
C THR A 176 15.19 2.70 13.22
N GLU A 177 15.56 3.89 12.74
CA GLU A 177 14.75 4.60 11.74
C GLU A 177 14.64 3.81 10.44
N GLU A 178 15.68 3.05 10.08
CA GLU A 178 15.68 2.13 8.94
C GLU A 178 14.71 0.95 9.16
N GLU A 179 14.74 0.30 10.34
CA GLU A 179 13.80 -0.76 10.71
C GLU A 179 12.34 -0.27 10.73
N LEU A 180 12.12 0.98 11.16
CA LEU A 180 10.80 1.59 11.19
C LEU A 180 10.29 1.95 9.78
N SER A 181 11.18 2.47 8.93
CA SER A 181 10.88 2.76 7.53
C SER A 181 10.42 1.50 6.81
N GLY A 182 11.14 0.42 7.03
CA GLY A 182 10.84 -0.84 6.46
C GLY A 182 9.58 -1.50 6.96
N ALA A 183 9.36 -1.48 8.25
CA ALA A 183 8.10 -1.95 8.82
C ALA A 183 6.89 -1.20 8.25
N ARG A 184 7.04 0.13 7.96
CA ARG A 184 6.00 0.94 7.33
C ARG A 184 5.65 0.44 5.93
N GLY A 185 6.65 0.12 5.10
CA GLY A 185 6.43 -0.42 3.76
C GLY A 185 5.67 -1.74 3.76
N LEU A 186 6.08 -2.69 4.59
CA LEU A 186 5.41 -3.98 4.75
C LEU A 186 3.96 -3.81 5.23
N VAL A 187 3.77 -3.00 6.28
CA VAL A 187 2.44 -2.72 6.85
C VAL A 187 1.55 -2.05 5.82
N TYR A 188 2.08 -1.11 5.02
CA TYR A 188 1.36 -0.47 3.92
C TYR A 188 0.83 -1.49 2.91
N VAL A 189 1.69 -2.38 2.42
CA VAL A 189 1.30 -3.42 1.44
C VAL A 189 0.24 -4.33 2.02
N ILE A 190 0.40 -4.79 3.26
CA ILE A 190 -0.58 -5.67 3.90
C ILE A 190 -1.91 -4.94 4.14
N LEU A 191 -1.89 -3.68 4.58
CA LEU A 191 -3.11 -2.87 4.74
C LEU A 191 -3.86 -2.71 3.43
N PHE A 192 -3.14 -2.47 2.33
CA PHE A 192 -3.75 -2.39 1.00
C PHE A 192 -4.39 -3.72 0.59
N LEU A 193 -3.72 -4.85 0.83
CA LEU A 193 -4.27 -6.18 0.56
C LEU A 193 -5.51 -6.46 1.42
N LEU A 194 -5.48 -6.11 2.71
CA LEU A 194 -6.62 -6.25 3.62
C LEU A 194 -7.82 -5.42 3.15
N TYR A 195 -7.59 -4.16 2.82
CA TYR A 195 -8.60 -3.24 2.30
C TYR A 195 -9.27 -3.80 1.04
N PHE A 196 -8.46 -4.19 0.05
CA PHE A 196 -8.96 -4.73 -1.21
C PHE A 196 -9.72 -6.05 -1.01
N ALA A 197 -9.18 -6.96 -0.19
CA ALA A 197 -9.79 -8.26 0.08
C ALA A 197 -11.14 -8.11 0.78
N VAL A 198 -11.24 -7.26 1.81
CA VAL A 198 -12.50 -7.07 2.56
C VAL A 198 -13.59 -6.48 1.66
N ILE A 199 -13.28 -5.49 0.82
CA ILE A 199 -14.23 -4.95 -0.15
C ILE A 199 -14.64 -6.01 -1.17
N SER A 200 -13.67 -6.69 -1.78
CA SER A 200 -13.93 -7.65 -2.85
C SER A 200 -14.79 -8.82 -2.38
N TYR A 201 -14.45 -9.40 -1.23
CA TYR A 201 -15.19 -10.54 -0.69
C TYR A 201 -16.53 -10.13 -0.07
N GLY A 202 -16.62 -8.92 0.51
CA GLY A 202 -17.89 -8.35 0.95
C GLY A 202 -18.87 -8.16 -0.22
N ASN A 203 -18.42 -7.58 -1.31
CA ASN A 203 -19.20 -7.44 -2.55
C ASN A 203 -19.58 -8.79 -3.15
N MET A 204 -18.65 -9.76 -3.14
CA MET A 204 -18.89 -11.11 -3.65
C MET A 204 -20.04 -11.80 -2.89
N ILE A 205 -20.10 -11.68 -1.56
CA ILE A 205 -21.18 -12.22 -0.74
C ILE A 205 -22.50 -11.55 -1.06
N ALA A 206 -22.55 -10.22 -1.06
CA ALA A 206 -23.77 -9.48 -1.32
C ALA A 206 -24.33 -9.79 -2.70
N MET A 207 -23.46 -9.82 -3.73
CA MET A 207 -23.84 -10.15 -5.10
C MET A 207 -24.31 -11.60 -5.26
N ASP A 208 -23.65 -12.54 -4.58
CA ASP A 208 -24.02 -13.98 -4.64
C ASP A 208 -25.43 -14.21 -4.08
N ILE A 209 -25.73 -13.58 -2.93
CA ILE A 209 -27.05 -13.66 -2.30
C ILE A 209 -28.11 -12.97 -3.15
N ALA A 210 -27.83 -11.80 -3.70
CA ALA A 210 -28.74 -11.06 -4.56
C ALA A 210 -29.04 -11.84 -5.86
N ASN A 211 -28.02 -12.45 -6.48
CA ASN A 211 -28.18 -13.28 -7.67
C ASN A 211 -29.10 -14.50 -7.42
N GLU A 212 -28.90 -15.20 -6.30
CA GLU A 212 -29.75 -16.37 -5.96
C GLU A 212 -31.20 -15.95 -5.69
N LYS A 213 -31.40 -14.78 -5.08
CA LYS A 213 -32.72 -14.23 -4.82
C LYS A 213 -33.40 -13.79 -6.14
N THR A 214 -32.69 -13.10 -7.02
CA THR A 214 -33.21 -12.62 -8.31
C THR A 214 -33.56 -13.79 -9.25
N SER A 215 -32.74 -14.83 -9.26
CA SER A 215 -32.96 -16.03 -10.07
C SER A 215 -33.97 -17.02 -9.47
N ARG A 216 -34.58 -16.71 -8.32
CA ARG A 216 -35.49 -17.58 -7.55
C ARG A 216 -34.89 -18.90 -7.07
N VAL A 217 -33.60 -19.11 -7.24
CA VAL A 217 -32.88 -20.28 -6.67
C VAL A 217 -33.00 -20.28 -5.15
N MET A 218 -33.11 -19.11 -4.54
CA MET A 218 -33.32 -18.96 -3.10
C MET A 218 -34.59 -19.68 -2.60
N GLU A 219 -35.67 -19.71 -3.36
CA GLU A 219 -36.93 -20.43 -3.00
C GLU A 219 -36.70 -21.94 -2.84
N ILE A 220 -35.92 -22.53 -3.77
CA ILE A 220 -35.53 -23.94 -3.74
C ILE A 220 -34.58 -24.20 -2.54
N LEU A 221 -33.64 -23.31 -2.31
CA LEU A 221 -32.65 -23.44 -1.22
C LEU A 221 -33.34 -23.38 0.16
N ILE A 222 -34.27 -22.44 0.36
CA ILE A 222 -35.03 -22.30 1.62
C ILE A 222 -35.89 -23.50 1.92
N SER A 223 -36.48 -24.13 0.90
CA SER A 223 -37.27 -25.38 1.08
C SER A 223 -36.41 -26.57 1.55
N SER A 224 -35.11 -26.51 1.27
CA SER A 224 -34.19 -27.61 1.58
C SER A 224 -33.38 -27.42 2.86
N SER A 225 -33.05 -26.19 3.25
CA SER A 225 -32.26 -25.89 4.47
C SER A 225 -32.59 -24.50 5.02
N SER A 226 -32.30 -24.26 6.33
CA SER A 226 -32.62 -22.99 6.95
C SER A 226 -31.82 -21.84 6.30
N PRO A 227 -32.42 -20.65 6.08
CA PRO A 227 -31.74 -19.49 5.50
C PRO A 227 -30.49 -19.09 6.27
N VAL A 228 -30.54 -19.13 7.59
CA VAL A 228 -29.42 -18.79 8.47
C VAL A 228 -28.22 -19.73 8.27
N SER A 229 -28.49 -21.04 8.14
CA SER A 229 -27.45 -22.03 7.85
C SER A 229 -26.76 -21.77 6.49
N GLN A 230 -27.52 -21.36 5.49
CA GLN A 230 -27.00 -21.01 4.16
C GLN A 230 -26.14 -19.74 4.22
N MET A 231 -26.61 -18.70 4.93
CA MET A 231 -25.86 -17.46 5.12
C MET A 231 -24.46 -17.75 5.70
N PHE A 232 -24.38 -18.49 6.80
CA PHE A 232 -23.11 -18.81 7.44
C PHE A 232 -22.24 -19.73 6.59
N ALA A 233 -22.83 -20.72 5.89
CA ALA A 233 -22.08 -21.56 4.98
C ALA A 233 -21.41 -20.77 3.84
N LYS A 234 -22.09 -19.75 3.31
CA LYS A 234 -21.54 -18.85 2.29
C LYS A 234 -20.48 -17.93 2.85
N ILE A 235 -20.73 -17.30 4.00
CA ILE A 235 -19.73 -16.44 4.66
C ILE A 235 -18.45 -17.25 4.89
N LEU A 236 -18.54 -18.46 5.44
CA LEU A 236 -17.37 -19.30 5.68
C LEU A 236 -16.73 -19.79 4.36
N GLY A 237 -17.54 -20.15 3.35
CA GLY A 237 -17.03 -20.59 2.05
C GLY A 237 -16.24 -19.51 1.33
N ILE A 238 -16.78 -18.29 1.24
CA ILE A 238 -16.10 -17.14 0.62
C ILE A 238 -14.94 -16.67 1.49
N GLY A 239 -15.06 -16.76 2.83
CA GLY A 239 -13.94 -16.48 3.75
C GLY A 239 -12.74 -17.38 3.51
N LEU A 240 -12.98 -18.66 3.25
CA LEU A 240 -11.92 -19.61 2.91
C LEU A 240 -11.29 -19.29 1.54
N VAL A 241 -12.08 -18.80 0.57
CA VAL A 241 -11.54 -18.30 -0.72
C VAL A 241 -10.58 -17.12 -0.46
N GLY A 242 -11.01 -16.15 0.35
CA GLY A 242 -10.19 -14.99 0.72
C GLY A 242 -8.93 -15.40 1.47
N LEU A 243 -9.05 -16.29 2.44
CA LEU A 243 -7.90 -16.81 3.18
C LEU A 243 -6.91 -17.52 2.24
N THR A 244 -7.40 -18.35 1.33
CA THR A 244 -6.56 -19.03 0.33
C THR A 244 -5.78 -18.02 -0.51
N GLN A 245 -6.41 -16.93 -0.93
CA GLN A 245 -5.76 -15.89 -1.73
C GLN A 245 -4.74 -15.08 -0.92
N ILE A 246 -5.08 -14.65 0.29
CA ILE A 246 -4.15 -13.92 1.18
C ILE A 246 -2.93 -14.79 1.50
N VAL A 247 -3.14 -16.05 1.87
CA VAL A 247 -2.03 -16.98 2.15
C VAL A 247 -1.14 -17.17 0.91
N ALA A 248 -1.74 -17.27 -0.29
CA ALA A 248 -0.97 -17.35 -1.53
C ALA A 248 -0.13 -16.10 -1.78
N PHE A 249 -0.69 -14.90 -1.56
CA PHE A 249 0.04 -13.64 -1.71
C PHE A 249 1.18 -13.52 -0.71
N LEU A 250 0.92 -13.81 0.57
CA LEU A 250 1.93 -13.77 1.63
C LEU A 250 3.04 -14.81 1.39
N ALA A 251 2.69 -16.02 0.91
CA ALA A 251 3.66 -17.05 0.60
C ALA A 251 4.57 -16.65 -0.56
N VAL A 252 4.00 -16.10 -1.65
CA VAL A 252 4.79 -15.63 -2.79
C VAL A 252 5.66 -14.44 -2.38
N GLY A 253 5.13 -13.47 -1.64
CA GLY A 253 5.89 -12.35 -1.10
C GLY A 253 7.08 -12.83 -0.25
N TYR A 254 6.83 -13.73 0.69
CA TYR A 254 7.88 -14.32 1.54
C TYR A 254 8.97 -15.05 0.73
N ILE A 255 8.57 -15.87 -0.25
CA ILE A 255 9.52 -16.58 -1.12
C ILE A 255 10.38 -15.58 -1.90
N MET A 256 9.79 -14.51 -2.44
CA MET A 256 10.53 -13.50 -3.19
C MET A 256 11.56 -12.77 -2.35
N ILE A 257 11.18 -12.42 -1.12
CA ILE A 257 12.09 -11.75 -0.18
C ILE A 257 13.26 -12.68 0.16
N THR A 258 13.00 -13.96 0.48
CA THR A 258 14.07 -14.89 0.90
C THR A 258 14.99 -15.33 -0.24
N GLN A 259 14.53 -15.31 -1.50
CA GLN A 259 15.34 -15.74 -2.64
C GLN A 259 16.24 -14.64 -3.21
N LYS A 260 15.95 -13.36 -2.95
CA LYS A 260 16.63 -12.23 -3.55
C LYS A 260 17.60 -11.47 -2.62
N GLN A 261 17.90 -12.02 -1.44
CA GLN A 261 18.84 -11.40 -0.49
C GLN A 261 20.26 -11.16 -1.06
N ASP A 262 20.65 -11.83 -2.14
CA ASP A 262 22.02 -11.77 -2.67
C ASP A 262 22.21 -10.94 -3.96
N GLN A 263 21.15 -10.38 -4.58
CA GLN A 263 21.29 -9.62 -5.83
C GLN A 263 20.25 -8.52 -5.99
N PHE A 264 20.68 -7.27 -6.08
CA PHE A 264 19.94 -6.04 -6.55
C PHE A 264 18.58 -5.72 -5.91
N ALA A 265 17.91 -6.68 -5.28
CA ALA A 265 16.68 -6.44 -4.52
C ALA A 265 16.98 -5.88 -3.12
N GLY A 266 18.22 -5.86 -2.67
CA GLY A 266 18.64 -5.40 -1.35
C GLY A 266 18.14 -3.99 -1.07
N GLU A 267 18.43 -3.05 -1.96
CA GLU A 267 18.14 -1.64 -1.77
C GLU A 267 16.64 -1.32 -1.75
N PHE A 268 15.84 -1.98 -2.60
CA PHE A 268 14.39 -1.85 -2.57
C PHE A 268 13.78 -2.50 -1.33
N PHE A 269 14.23 -3.71 -0.98
CA PHE A 269 13.75 -4.40 0.22
C PHE A 269 14.27 -3.76 1.50
N GLU A 270 15.46 -3.15 1.50
CA GLU A 270 15.97 -2.31 2.58
C GLU A 270 15.15 -1.01 2.69
N THR A 271 14.90 -0.31 1.59
CA THR A 271 14.08 0.92 1.57
C THR A 271 12.65 0.66 2.07
N PHE A 272 12.08 -0.52 1.79
CA PHE A 272 10.79 -0.95 2.33
C PHE A 272 10.91 -1.85 3.57
N GLY A 273 12.13 -2.04 4.15
CA GLY A 273 12.47 -2.81 5.36
C GLY A 273 11.91 -4.22 5.40
N LEU A 274 11.88 -4.83 4.24
CA LEU A 274 11.42 -6.19 4.09
C LEU A 274 12.52 -7.21 4.45
N SER A 275 13.69 -6.75 4.91
CA SER A 275 14.83 -7.57 5.32
C SER A 275 14.62 -8.25 6.68
N ASP A 276 13.97 -7.59 7.65
CA ASP A 276 13.74 -8.11 9.00
C ASP A 276 12.26 -8.42 9.26
N ILE A 277 11.75 -9.43 8.56
CA ILE A 277 10.35 -9.80 8.64
C ILE A 277 10.05 -10.62 9.90
N ASN A 278 9.31 -10.04 10.81
CA ASN A 278 8.76 -10.77 11.95
C ASN A 278 7.55 -11.62 11.50
N ILE A 279 7.65 -12.95 11.65
CA ILE A 279 6.54 -13.89 11.35
C ILE A 279 5.26 -13.50 12.10
N ALA A 280 5.36 -12.88 13.27
CA ALA A 280 4.21 -12.39 14.03
C ALA A 280 3.36 -11.40 13.21
N THR A 281 3.97 -10.53 12.40
CA THR A 281 3.24 -9.58 11.54
C THR A 281 2.31 -10.29 10.56
N PHE A 282 2.77 -11.37 9.94
CA PHE A 282 1.93 -12.18 9.03
C PHE A 282 0.80 -12.90 9.77
N VAL A 283 1.06 -13.40 10.98
CA VAL A 283 0.02 -14.03 11.81
C VAL A 283 -1.04 -13.00 12.17
N TYR A 284 -0.65 -11.81 12.60
CA TYR A 284 -1.60 -10.73 12.87
C TYR A 284 -2.36 -10.28 11.62
N ALA A 285 -1.71 -10.22 10.47
CA ALA A 285 -2.37 -9.93 9.19
C ALA A 285 -3.50 -10.93 8.91
N ILE A 286 -3.25 -12.23 9.06
CA ILE A 286 -4.27 -13.28 8.88
C ILE A 286 -5.39 -13.16 9.91
N VAL A 287 -5.05 -12.93 11.19
CA VAL A 287 -6.05 -12.80 12.27
C VAL A 287 -6.96 -11.60 12.02
N PHE A 288 -6.40 -10.42 11.77
CA PHE A 288 -7.18 -9.20 11.53
C PHE A 288 -7.91 -9.24 10.19
N PHE A 289 -7.35 -9.90 9.17
CA PHE A 289 -8.08 -10.19 7.94
C PHE A 289 -9.35 -11.00 8.23
N LEU A 290 -9.22 -12.14 8.90
CA LEU A 290 -10.36 -13.02 9.18
C LEU A 290 -11.43 -12.30 10.00
N LEU A 291 -11.04 -11.61 11.06
CA LEU A 291 -11.96 -10.88 11.91
C LEU A 291 -12.66 -9.73 11.16
N GLY A 292 -11.89 -8.92 10.43
CA GLY A 292 -12.44 -7.85 9.60
C GLY A 292 -13.36 -8.41 8.51
N TYR A 293 -12.92 -9.47 7.84
CA TYR A 293 -13.75 -10.17 6.86
C TYR A 293 -15.08 -10.62 7.47
N PHE A 294 -15.08 -11.34 8.60
CA PHE A 294 -16.34 -11.82 9.21
C PHE A 294 -17.28 -10.70 9.63
N LEU A 295 -16.76 -9.59 10.13
CA LEU A 295 -17.56 -8.41 10.45
C LEU A 295 -18.27 -7.87 9.19
N TYR A 296 -17.49 -7.56 8.17
CA TYR A 296 -18.01 -6.94 6.96
C TYR A 296 -18.80 -7.92 6.07
N ALA A 297 -18.41 -9.20 6.04
CA ALA A 297 -19.15 -10.26 5.36
C ALA A 297 -20.56 -10.45 5.92
N THR A 298 -20.69 -10.37 7.24
CA THR A 298 -22.01 -10.46 7.90
C THR A 298 -22.90 -9.27 7.53
N LEU A 299 -22.35 -8.06 7.50
CA LEU A 299 -23.08 -6.87 7.04
C LEU A 299 -23.45 -6.98 5.55
N SER A 300 -22.52 -7.43 4.71
CA SER A 300 -22.74 -7.61 3.28
C SER A 300 -23.80 -8.66 2.99
N ALA A 301 -23.79 -9.77 3.73
CA ALA A 301 -24.81 -10.81 3.61
C ALA A 301 -26.21 -10.31 4.00
N MET A 302 -26.29 -9.55 5.08
CA MET A 302 -27.50 -8.90 5.53
C MET A 302 -28.05 -7.94 4.46
N LEU A 303 -27.21 -7.04 3.93
CA LEU A 303 -27.58 -6.07 2.91
C LEU A 303 -27.98 -6.77 1.59
N GLY A 304 -27.20 -7.74 1.14
CA GLY A 304 -27.48 -8.52 -0.07
C GLY A 304 -28.85 -9.24 -0.01
N SER A 305 -29.30 -9.66 1.19
CA SER A 305 -30.61 -10.29 1.38
C SER A 305 -31.78 -9.33 1.17
N LEU A 306 -31.58 -8.04 1.38
CA LEU A 306 -32.64 -7.01 1.24
C LEU A 306 -32.84 -6.59 -0.22
N VAL A 307 -31.84 -6.79 -1.07
CA VAL A 307 -31.88 -6.38 -2.47
C VAL A 307 -32.78 -7.30 -3.28
N SER A 308 -33.57 -6.74 -4.21
CA SER A 308 -34.41 -7.50 -5.12
C SER A 308 -33.87 -7.53 -6.56
N ARG A 309 -32.93 -6.64 -6.89
CA ARG A 309 -32.24 -6.55 -8.19
C ARG A 309 -30.74 -6.48 -7.98
N THR A 310 -29.98 -7.21 -8.74
CA THR A 310 -28.50 -7.20 -8.64
C THR A 310 -27.86 -5.83 -8.87
N GLU A 311 -28.51 -4.99 -9.67
CA GLU A 311 -28.10 -3.61 -9.96
C GLU A 311 -28.09 -2.71 -8.71
N ASP A 312 -29.00 -2.98 -7.75
CA ASP A 312 -29.14 -2.17 -6.52
C ASP A 312 -28.10 -2.55 -5.44
N VAL A 313 -27.37 -3.66 -5.62
CA VAL A 313 -26.37 -4.15 -4.64
C VAL A 313 -25.30 -3.09 -4.34
N GLN A 314 -24.75 -2.47 -5.39
CA GLN A 314 -23.69 -1.47 -5.25
C GLN A 314 -24.16 -0.26 -4.43
N GLN A 315 -25.36 0.22 -4.67
CA GLN A 315 -25.93 1.35 -3.92
C GLN A 315 -26.14 0.99 -2.45
N LEU A 316 -26.62 -0.21 -2.17
CA LEU A 316 -26.87 -0.64 -0.79
C LEU A 316 -25.58 -0.95 -0.02
N MET A 317 -24.52 -1.37 -0.73
CA MET A 317 -23.20 -1.61 -0.16
C MET A 317 -22.39 -0.34 0.12
N MET A 318 -22.78 0.82 -0.46
CA MET A 318 -22.03 2.07 -0.33
C MET A 318 -21.70 2.47 1.13
N PRO A 319 -22.63 2.39 2.11
CA PRO A 319 -22.29 2.71 3.51
C PRO A 319 -21.20 1.81 4.08
N VAL A 320 -21.20 0.51 3.72
CA VAL A 320 -20.19 -0.44 4.17
C VAL A 320 -18.84 -0.14 3.54
N ILE A 321 -18.84 0.17 2.24
CA ILE A 321 -17.64 0.56 1.50
C ILE A 321 -17.04 1.83 2.11
N LEU A 322 -17.85 2.84 2.43
CA LEU A 322 -17.39 4.08 3.06
C LEU A 322 -16.76 3.84 4.44
N LEU A 323 -17.29 2.90 5.24
CA LEU A 323 -16.68 2.52 6.51
C LEU A 323 -15.31 1.87 6.30
N ILE A 324 -15.17 0.99 5.29
CA ILE A 324 -13.89 0.33 4.98
C ILE A 324 -12.88 1.37 4.45
N VAL A 325 -13.33 2.30 3.60
CA VAL A 325 -12.48 3.40 3.09
C VAL A 325 -12.02 4.28 4.25
N ALA A 326 -12.90 4.62 5.19
CA ALA A 326 -12.53 5.40 6.36
C ALA A 326 -11.51 4.67 7.24
N ALA A 327 -11.68 3.35 7.45
CA ALA A 327 -10.71 2.52 8.17
C ALA A 327 -9.33 2.55 7.50
N PHE A 328 -9.30 2.43 6.18
CA PHE A 328 -8.08 2.48 5.39
C PHE A 328 -7.41 3.87 5.46
N MET A 329 -8.18 4.95 5.30
CA MET A 329 -7.66 6.32 5.39
C MET A 329 -7.08 6.65 6.77
N ILE A 330 -7.75 6.21 7.85
CA ILE A 330 -7.23 6.35 9.21
C ILE A 330 -5.90 5.58 9.37
N SER A 331 -5.83 4.37 8.80
CA SER A 331 -4.62 3.55 8.86
C SER A 331 -3.49 4.15 7.99
N MET A 332 -3.80 4.74 6.83
CA MET A 332 -2.81 5.45 6.03
C MET A 332 -2.22 6.66 6.76
N PHE A 333 -3.06 7.45 7.42
CA PHE A 333 -2.60 8.53 8.31
C PHE A 333 -1.70 7.97 9.44
N GLY A 334 -2.09 6.83 10.00
CA GLY A 334 -1.38 6.15 11.09
C GLY A 334 0.03 5.64 10.71
N LEU A 335 0.36 5.45 9.43
CA LEU A 335 1.72 5.08 9.01
C LEU A 335 2.78 6.11 9.44
N SER A 336 2.40 7.39 9.45
CA SER A 336 3.29 8.47 9.90
C SER A 336 3.18 8.75 11.40
N SER A 337 2.04 8.42 12.03
CA SER A 337 1.77 8.74 13.43
C SER A 337 0.92 7.62 14.08
N PRO A 338 1.50 6.42 14.28
CA PRO A 338 0.75 5.23 14.72
C PRO A 338 0.25 5.31 16.18
N ASP A 339 0.83 6.17 17.00
CA ASP A 339 0.49 6.47 18.40
C ASP A 339 -0.49 7.63 18.56
N SER A 340 -0.90 8.29 17.44
CA SER A 340 -1.87 9.39 17.51
C SER A 340 -3.19 8.96 18.16
N THR A 341 -3.82 9.85 18.90
CA THR A 341 -5.10 9.58 19.58
C THR A 341 -6.17 9.06 18.63
N LEU A 342 -6.19 9.55 17.37
CA LEU A 342 -7.12 9.10 16.34
C LEU A 342 -6.93 7.61 16.05
N VAL A 343 -5.70 7.17 15.83
CA VAL A 343 -5.37 5.77 15.49
C VAL A 343 -5.61 4.88 16.72
N VAL A 344 -5.17 5.31 17.91
CA VAL A 344 -5.38 4.56 19.16
C VAL A 344 -6.87 4.32 19.42
N VAL A 345 -7.70 5.34 19.36
CA VAL A 345 -9.15 5.20 19.58
C VAL A 345 -9.77 4.32 18.48
N SER A 346 -9.40 4.54 17.22
CA SER A 346 -9.91 3.76 16.09
C SER A 346 -9.55 2.28 16.16
N SER A 347 -8.42 1.94 16.78
CA SER A 347 -7.97 0.55 16.93
C SER A 347 -8.87 -0.29 17.88
N TYR A 348 -9.77 0.35 18.64
CA TYR A 348 -10.78 -0.33 19.47
C TYR A 348 -12.20 -0.26 18.88
N ILE A 349 -12.43 0.58 17.86
CA ILE A 349 -13.73 0.66 17.17
C ILE A 349 -13.84 -0.50 16.18
N PRO A 350 -14.84 -1.40 16.28
CA PRO A 350 -14.89 -2.65 15.51
C PRO A 350 -14.78 -2.50 14.00
N PHE A 351 -15.33 -1.40 13.45
CA PHE A 351 -15.26 -1.14 12.02
C PHE A 351 -13.86 -0.71 11.54
N PHE A 352 -13.07 -0.10 12.39
CA PHE A 352 -11.74 0.41 12.06
C PHE A 352 -10.62 -0.49 12.60
N SER A 353 -10.91 -1.21 13.68
CA SER A 353 -9.96 -2.06 14.41
C SER A 353 -9.18 -3.03 13.53
N PRO A 354 -9.76 -3.74 12.53
CA PRO A 354 -9.01 -4.70 11.74
C PRO A 354 -7.79 -4.11 11.00
N MET A 355 -7.87 -2.83 10.62
CA MET A 355 -6.78 -2.13 9.95
C MET A 355 -5.96 -1.30 10.92
N ALA A 356 -6.61 -0.52 11.80
CA ALA A 356 -5.94 0.37 12.72
C ALA A 356 -5.14 -0.37 13.82
N MET A 357 -5.65 -1.49 14.34
CA MET A 357 -4.91 -2.29 15.33
C MET A 357 -3.80 -3.09 14.64
N PHE A 358 -4.03 -3.62 13.43
CA PHE A 358 -2.98 -4.26 12.64
C PHE A 358 -1.81 -3.30 12.37
N LEU A 359 -2.11 -2.06 11.97
CA LEU A 359 -1.11 -1.01 11.81
C LEU A 359 -0.27 -0.80 13.08
N ARG A 360 -0.95 -0.64 14.24
CA ARG A 360 -0.27 -0.41 15.51
C ARG A 360 0.65 -1.58 15.89
N VAL A 361 0.16 -2.81 15.77
CA VAL A 361 0.95 -4.03 16.05
C VAL A 361 2.14 -4.19 15.09
N GLY A 362 1.98 -3.76 13.83
CA GLY A 362 3.04 -3.83 12.83
C GLY A 362 4.16 -2.81 13.02
N LEU A 363 3.84 -1.64 13.60
CA LEU A 363 4.79 -0.53 13.74
C LEU A 363 5.28 -0.31 15.16
N LEU A 364 4.47 -0.63 16.17
CA LEU A 364 4.74 -0.35 17.58
C LEU A 364 4.82 -1.64 18.40
N ASP A 365 5.61 -1.60 19.45
CA ASP A 365 5.58 -2.63 20.49
C ASP A 365 4.43 -2.36 21.46
N ILE A 366 3.26 -2.92 21.14
CA ILE A 366 2.04 -2.74 21.93
C ILE A 366 1.90 -3.85 22.96
N ALA A 367 1.44 -3.50 24.16
CA ALA A 367 1.13 -4.48 25.19
C ALA A 367 0.09 -5.50 24.69
N MET A 368 0.36 -6.79 24.87
CA MET A 368 -0.50 -7.88 24.38
C MET A 368 -1.95 -7.80 24.90
N TRP A 369 -2.18 -7.18 26.06
CA TRP A 369 -3.54 -6.98 26.57
C TRP A 369 -4.35 -5.98 25.74
N GLU A 370 -3.73 -4.95 25.14
CA GLU A 370 -4.41 -4.00 24.24
C GLU A 370 -4.88 -4.70 22.97
N VAL A 371 -4.01 -5.51 22.38
CA VAL A 371 -4.35 -6.32 21.20
C VAL A 371 -5.47 -7.31 21.54
N GLY A 372 -5.35 -7.98 22.67
CA GLY A 372 -6.37 -8.91 23.17
C GLY A 372 -7.72 -8.23 23.42
N LEU A 373 -7.73 -7.04 23.99
CA LEU A 373 -8.95 -6.25 24.22
C LEU A 373 -9.60 -5.86 22.87
N SER A 374 -8.82 -5.37 21.90
CA SER A 374 -9.33 -5.02 20.58
C SER A 374 -9.95 -6.24 19.88
N ILE A 375 -9.28 -7.38 19.90
CA ILE A 375 -9.78 -8.65 19.32
C ILE A 375 -11.08 -9.07 20.03
N LEU A 376 -11.15 -8.97 21.35
CA LEU A 376 -12.35 -9.32 22.13
C LEU A 376 -13.54 -8.43 21.76
N ILE A 377 -13.35 -7.12 21.67
CA ILE A 377 -14.39 -6.17 21.25
C ILE A 377 -14.84 -6.49 19.82
N LEU A 378 -13.91 -6.80 18.92
CA LEU A 378 -14.20 -7.14 17.55
C LEU A 378 -15.00 -8.45 17.44
N ILE A 379 -14.61 -9.50 18.15
CA ILE A 379 -15.35 -10.79 18.20
C ILE A 379 -16.75 -10.57 18.79
N ALA A 380 -16.88 -9.83 19.88
CA ALA A 380 -18.19 -9.52 20.47
C ALA A 380 -19.10 -8.80 19.47
N SER A 381 -18.53 -7.85 18.71
CA SER A 381 -19.25 -7.12 17.66
C SER A 381 -19.65 -8.04 16.49
N ILE A 382 -18.77 -8.93 16.05
CA ILE A 382 -19.09 -9.94 15.03
C ILE A 382 -20.27 -10.79 15.47
N ILE A 383 -20.28 -11.27 16.73
CA ILE A 383 -21.39 -12.09 17.26
C ILE A 383 -22.68 -11.29 17.29
N ILE A 384 -22.66 -10.03 17.74
CA ILE A 384 -23.84 -9.16 17.77
C ILE A 384 -24.40 -8.97 16.35
N PHE A 385 -23.53 -8.60 15.39
CA PHE A 385 -23.96 -8.41 14.02
C PHE A 385 -24.38 -9.73 13.35
N ALA A 386 -23.78 -10.86 13.69
CA ALA A 386 -24.18 -12.18 13.20
C ALA A 386 -25.60 -12.51 13.64
N VAL A 387 -25.94 -12.27 14.90
CA VAL A 387 -27.29 -12.53 15.44
C VAL A 387 -28.34 -11.59 14.82
N ILE A 388 -28.02 -10.29 14.73
CA ILE A 388 -28.91 -9.31 14.10
C ILE A 388 -29.03 -9.59 12.60
N GLY A 389 -27.89 -9.80 11.94
CA GLY A 389 -27.81 -10.09 10.50
C GLY A 389 -28.56 -11.36 10.11
N ALA A 390 -28.49 -12.43 10.92
CA ALA A 390 -29.22 -13.65 10.71
C ALA A 390 -30.75 -13.45 10.73
N LYS A 391 -31.24 -12.61 11.67
CA LYS A 391 -32.68 -12.26 11.73
C LYS A 391 -33.11 -11.45 10.50
N ILE A 392 -32.31 -10.43 10.11
CA ILE A 392 -32.61 -9.61 8.95
C ILE A 392 -32.51 -10.43 7.66
N TYR A 393 -31.49 -11.28 7.54
CA TYR A 393 -31.30 -12.17 6.41
C TYR A 393 -32.50 -13.10 6.21
N ARG A 394 -32.96 -13.75 7.29
CA ARG A 394 -34.13 -14.64 7.26
C ARG A 394 -35.37 -13.95 6.72
N GLY A 395 -35.67 -12.74 7.17
CA GLY A 395 -36.79 -11.95 6.66
C GLY A 395 -36.54 -11.37 5.26
N GLY A 396 -35.31 -10.93 5.01
CA GLY A 396 -34.88 -10.30 3.76
C GLY A 396 -35.02 -11.21 2.54
N VAL A 397 -34.63 -12.48 2.67
CA VAL A 397 -34.72 -13.46 1.57
C VAL A 397 -36.18 -13.80 1.18
N LEU A 398 -37.14 -13.55 2.05
CA LEU A 398 -38.58 -13.73 1.79
C LEU A 398 -39.24 -12.48 1.19
N MET A 399 -38.54 -11.34 1.13
CA MET A 399 -39.07 -10.09 0.60
C MET A 399 -38.78 -9.96 -0.89
N TYR A 400 -39.83 -9.80 -1.70
CA TYR A 400 -39.72 -9.49 -3.14
C TYR A 400 -40.36 -8.13 -3.45
N GLY A 401 -39.80 -7.40 -4.41
CA GLY A 401 -40.40 -6.20 -4.98
C GLY A 401 -40.25 -4.92 -4.14
N SER A 402 -39.35 -4.88 -3.14
CA SER A 402 -39.07 -3.65 -2.37
C SER A 402 -37.89 -2.89 -2.97
N SER A 403 -37.99 -1.56 -2.97
CA SER A 403 -36.85 -0.67 -3.23
C SER A 403 -35.97 -0.67 -1.96
N ALA A 404 -34.66 -0.82 -2.11
CA ALA A 404 -33.70 -0.84 -1.01
C ALA A 404 -33.80 0.44 -0.14
N SER A 405 -34.52 0.36 0.98
CA SER A 405 -34.79 1.46 1.90
C SER A 405 -34.58 1.05 3.36
N LEU A 406 -34.28 2.01 4.22
CA LEU A 406 -34.20 1.78 5.68
C LEU A 406 -35.49 1.19 6.26
N LYS A 407 -36.64 1.39 5.62
CA LYS A 407 -37.91 0.76 6.01
C LYS A 407 -37.90 -0.75 5.83
N ASP A 408 -37.10 -1.25 4.89
CA ASP A 408 -37.02 -2.70 4.57
C ASP A 408 -36.33 -3.47 5.70
N PHE A 409 -35.39 -2.86 6.43
CA PHE A 409 -34.80 -3.45 7.64
C PHE A 409 -35.87 -3.76 8.70
N LYS A 410 -36.76 -2.79 8.95
CA LYS A 410 -37.85 -2.96 9.92
C LYS A 410 -38.82 -4.05 9.46
N LYS A 411 -39.14 -4.08 8.18
CA LYS A 411 -40.03 -5.09 7.59
C LYS A 411 -39.44 -6.49 7.62
N ALA A 412 -38.13 -6.64 7.31
CA ALA A 412 -37.41 -7.91 7.41
C ALA A 412 -37.41 -8.44 8.85
N LEU A 413 -37.17 -7.58 9.85
CA LEU A 413 -37.24 -7.95 11.26
C LEU A 413 -38.64 -8.39 11.71
N GLN A 414 -39.71 -7.78 11.15
CA GLN A 414 -41.07 -8.18 11.44
C GLN A 414 -41.43 -9.55 10.85
N LEU A 415 -40.98 -9.81 9.62
CA LEU A 415 -41.19 -11.10 8.94
C LEU A 415 -40.42 -12.23 9.66
N SER A 416 -39.22 -11.97 10.14
CA SER A 416 -38.40 -12.92 10.90
C SER A 416 -39.03 -13.39 12.22
N LYS A 417 -40.02 -12.70 12.76
CA LYS A 417 -40.72 -13.02 14.03
C LYS A 417 -41.98 -13.90 13.83
N LYS A 418 -42.45 -14.05 12.60
CA LYS A 418 -43.74 -14.75 12.30
C LYS A 418 -43.62 -16.26 12.13
N ASP A 419 -42.38 -16.76 12.06
CA ASP A 419 -42.02 -18.18 12.03
C ASP A 419 -41.18 -18.56 13.27
#